data_b9e24bc965b8fd875b0f5dd91fa60a57
#
_entry.id   b9e24bc965b8fd875b0f5dd91fa60a57
#
_cell.length_a   1.000
_cell.length_b   1.000
_cell.length_c   1.000
_cell.angle_alpha   90.00
_cell.angle_beta   90.00
_cell.angle_gamma   90.00
#
_symmetry.space_group_name_H-M   'P 1'
#
loop_
_entity.id
_entity.type
_entity.pdbx_description
1 polymer ?
#
loop_
_entity_poly.entity_id
_entity_poly.type
_entity_poly.pdbx_seq_one_letter_code
_entity_poly.pdbx_strand_id
1 'polypeptide(L)'
;MTETKPIRILGVGNVLCTDDGLGPYAIKVLEAQFEFPEQVEVLDLGTPGLDFTPYLADTRMVIVLDTVKGEEAAGTLRLLRDGEIVAKPPPSRMSPHEPGLREALMATEFSDSNPEEILLIGVVPESTGQGTKLTEAVRSAVPSVVAAVMAELERLGCVPVRRDPPAELDLWWE
;
A
#
# COMPACT_ATOMS: atom_id res chain seq x y z
N MET A 1 -26.59 3.44 15.72
CA MET A 1 -25.35 4.13 15.34
C MET A 1 -24.77 3.34 14.18
N THR A 2 -24.73 3.93 13.02
CA THR A 2 -24.03 3.31 11.88
C THR A 2 -22.54 3.31 12.20
N GLU A 3 -21.98 2.13 12.43
CA GLU A 3 -20.55 1.95 12.56
C GLU A 3 -19.88 2.52 11.30
N THR A 4 -19.02 3.52 11.46
CA THR A 4 -18.29 4.10 10.33
C THR A 4 -17.29 3.05 9.85
N LYS A 5 -17.43 2.62 8.59
CA LYS A 5 -16.48 1.68 7.99
C LYS A 5 -15.05 2.22 8.05
N PRO A 6 -14.05 1.39 8.38
CA PRO A 6 -12.66 1.83 8.52
C PRO A 6 -12.06 2.22 7.16
N ILE A 7 -10.98 3.02 7.25
CA ILE A 7 -10.04 3.26 6.17
C ILE A 7 -8.79 2.44 6.49
N ARG A 8 -8.29 1.64 5.57
CA ARG A 8 -7.10 0.81 5.78
C ARG A 8 -5.99 1.18 4.83
N ILE A 9 -4.78 1.36 5.37
CA ILE A 9 -3.55 1.55 4.62
C ILE A 9 -2.74 0.26 4.80
N LEU A 10 -2.52 -0.46 3.70
CA LEU A 10 -1.93 -1.79 3.69
C LEU A 10 -0.57 -1.74 3.00
N GLY A 11 0.51 -2.02 3.72
CA GLY A 11 1.84 -2.22 3.15
C GLY A 11 2.03 -3.68 2.76
N VAL A 12 2.36 -3.91 1.49
CA VAL A 12 2.53 -5.26 0.93
C VAL A 12 3.92 -5.38 0.35
N GLY A 13 4.55 -6.51 0.55
CA GLY A 13 5.85 -6.82 -0.01
C GLY A 13 6.77 -7.62 0.90
N ASN A 14 7.88 -8.11 0.34
CA ASN A 14 8.88 -8.90 1.04
C ASN A 14 10.12 -8.07 1.34
N VAL A 15 10.34 -7.74 2.61
CA VAL A 15 11.49 -6.95 3.10
C VAL A 15 12.85 -7.61 2.85
N LEU A 16 12.87 -8.90 2.47
CA LEU A 16 14.09 -9.63 2.12
C LEU A 16 14.40 -9.61 0.62
N CYS A 17 13.60 -8.90 -0.18
CA CYS A 17 13.71 -8.84 -1.64
C CYS A 17 13.86 -7.40 -2.16
N THR A 18 14.83 -6.66 -1.62
CA THR A 18 15.18 -5.28 -1.99
C THR A 18 13.95 -4.37 -2.11
N ASP A 19 13.62 -3.86 -3.30
CA ASP A 19 12.53 -2.89 -3.52
C ASP A 19 11.14 -3.47 -3.28
N ASP A 20 11.00 -4.80 -3.29
CA ASP A 20 9.75 -5.46 -2.91
C ASP A 20 9.34 -5.16 -1.46
N GLY A 21 10.28 -4.72 -0.63
CA GLY A 21 10.04 -4.22 0.73
C GLY A 21 9.45 -2.80 0.83
N LEU A 22 9.11 -2.14 -0.30
CA LEU A 22 8.59 -0.77 -0.30
C LEU A 22 7.34 -0.60 0.57
N GLY A 23 6.36 -1.49 0.44
CA GLY A 23 5.10 -1.40 1.20
C GLY A 23 5.34 -1.38 2.71
N PRO A 24 5.97 -2.42 3.28
CA PRO A 24 6.37 -2.45 4.69
C PRO A 24 7.22 -1.24 5.11
N TYR A 25 8.18 -0.83 4.29
CA TYR A 25 9.02 0.35 4.57
C TYR A 25 8.19 1.63 4.67
N ALA A 26 7.28 1.86 3.72
CA ALA A 26 6.40 3.03 3.71
C ALA A 26 5.46 3.06 4.92
N ILE A 27 4.96 1.91 5.36
CA ILE A 27 4.18 1.80 6.61
C ILE A 27 5.00 2.29 7.81
N LYS A 28 6.26 1.84 7.94
CA LYS A 28 7.14 2.29 9.04
C LYS A 28 7.40 3.79 9.02
N VAL A 29 7.56 4.37 7.83
CA VAL A 29 7.72 5.83 7.67
C VAL A 29 6.45 6.57 8.08
N LEU A 30 5.27 6.07 7.68
CA LEU A 30 3.98 6.65 8.05
C LEU A 30 3.77 6.62 9.57
N GLU A 31 4.00 5.47 10.22
CA GLU A 31 3.89 5.29 11.68
C GLU A 31 4.86 6.21 12.45
N ALA A 32 6.09 6.39 11.95
CA ALA A 32 7.08 7.25 12.57
C ALA A 32 6.74 8.74 12.46
N GLN A 33 6.12 9.16 11.36
CA GLN A 33 5.86 10.58 11.07
C GLN A 33 4.50 11.09 11.51
N PHE A 34 3.49 10.21 11.66
CA PHE A 34 2.11 10.63 11.88
C PHE A 34 1.40 9.83 12.98
N GLU A 35 0.44 10.49 13.61
CA GLU A 35 -0.61 9.87 14.43
C GLU A 35 -1.90 9.86 13.64
N PHE A 36 -2.44 8.66 13.42
CA PHE A 36 -3.65 8.46 12.64
C PHE A 36 -4.89 8.52 13.52
N PRO A 37 -6.02 9.07 13.01
CA PRO A 37 -7.28 9.01 13.73
C PRO A 37 -7.79 7.57 13.82
N GLU A 38 -8.63 7.28 14.82
CA GLU A 38 -9.09 5.93 15.17
C GLU A 38 -9.71 5.15 14.00
N GLN A 39 -10.35 5.84 13.06
CA GLN A 39 -10.96 5.23 11.88
C GLN A 39 -9.95 4.85 10.77
N VAL A 40 -8.67 5.17 10.93
CA VAL A 40 -7.61 4.86 9.97
C VAL A 40 -6.69 3.79 10.57
N GLU A 41 -6.70 2.61 9.97
CA GLU A 41 -5.83 1.50 10.33
C GLU A 41 -4.63 1.45 9.38
N VAL A 42 -3.42 1.37 9.95
CA VAL A 42 -2.16 1.29 9.19
C VAL A 42 -1.53 -0.06 9.48
N LEU A 43 -1.38 -0.90 8.46
CA LEU A 43 -1.05 -2.31 8.61
C LEU A 43 0.08 -2.74 7.67
N ASP A 44 1.13 -3.35 8.22
CA ASP A 44 2.13 -4.08 7.45
C ASP A 44 1.66 -5.53 7.29
N LEU A 45 1.30 -5.92 6.08
CA LEU A 45 0.81 -7.27 5.77
C LEU A 45 1.92 -8.21 5.27
N GLY A 46 3.12 -7.69 4.99
CA GLY A 46 4.16 -8.49 4.35
C GLY A 46 3.68 -9.08 3.02
N THR A 47 3.67 -10.41 2.92
CA THR A 47 3.24 -11.15 1.71
C THR A 47 1.97 -11.98 2.00
N PRO A 48 0.77 -11.38 2.06
CA PRO A 48 -0.44 -12.05 2.55
C PRO A 48 -0.98 -13.11 1.58
N GLY A 49 -0.55 -13.11 0.30
CA GLY A 49 -1.09 -14.04 -0.70
C GLY A 49 -2.61 -13.84 -0.90
N LEU A 50 -3.40 -14.91 -0.71
CA LEU A 50 -4.87 -14.86 -0.80
C LEU A 50 -5.54 -14.29 0.45
N ASP A 51 -4.79 -14.05 1.53
CA ASP A 51 -5.33 -13.58 2.82
C ASP A 51 -5.60 -12.06 2.84
N PHE A 52 -5.77 -11.43 1.68
CA PHE A 52 -6.21 -10.03 1.57
C PHE A 52 -7.68 -9.84 1.94
N THR A 53 -8.52 -10.83 1.70
CA THR A 53 -9.98 -10.71 1.80
C THR A 53 -10.45 -10.07 3.12
N PRO A 54 -9.95 -10.46 4.32
CA PRO A 54 -10.38 -9.86 5.58
C PRO A 54 -10.04 -8.37 5.71
N TYR A 55 -9.00 -7.91 5.00
CA TYR A 55 -8.56 -6.52 5.03
C TYR A 55 -9.28 -5.63 4.03
N LEU A 56 -9.91 -6.23 3.02
CA LEU A 56 -10.71 -5.52 2.01
C LEU A 56 -12.17 -5.38 2.44
N ALA A 57 -12.71 -6.44 3.09
CA ALA A 57 -14.13 -6.53 3.39
C ALA A 57 -14.62 -5.40 4.30
N ASP A 58 -15.80 -4.86 3.95
CA ASP A 58 -16.55 -3.86 4.73
C ASP A 58 -15.75 -2.61 5.11
N THR A 59 -14.86 -2.17 4.22
CA THR A 59 -14.07 -0.95 4.37
C THR A 59 -14.65 0.20 3.56
N ARG A 60 -14.50 1.43 4.07
CA ARG A 60 -14.79 2.65 3.32
C ARG A 60 -13.75 2.88 2.23
N MET A 61 -12.47 2.69 2.56
CA MET A 61 -11.35 2.89 1.64
C MET A 61 -10.22 1.95 1.98
N VAL A 62 -9.61 1.35 0.97
CA VAL A 62 -8.36 0.61 1.08
C VAL A 62 -7.28 1.29 0.24
N ILE A 63 -6.16 1.63 0.87
CA ILE A 63 -4.96 2.16 0.21
C ILE A 63 -3.89 1.07 0.30
N VAL A 64 -3.49 0.50 -0.84
CA VAL A 64 -2.44 -0.52 -0.91
C VAL A 64 -1.13 0.14 -1.35
N LEU A 65 -0.05 -0.11 -0.60
CA LEU A 65 1.31 0.33 -0.91
C LEU A 65 2.12 -0.89 -1.34
N ASP A 66 2.59 -0.90 -2.58
CA ASP A 66 3.32 -2.04 -3.16
C ASP A 66 4.25 -1.58 -4.29
N THR A 67 5.11 -2.46 -4.77
CA THR A 67 5.79 -2.28 -6.04
C THR A 67 4.91 -2.70 -7.21
N VAL A 68 5.06 -2.04 -8.34
CA VAL A 68 4.32 -2.37 -9.55
C VAL A 68 5.29 -2.51 -10.72
N LYS A 69 5.15 -3.57 -11.51
CA LYS A 69 5.94 -3.72 -12.73
C LYS A 69 5.52 -2.66 -13.75
N GLY A 70 6.49 -2.05 -14.40
CA GLY A 70 6.29 -1.04 -15.44
C GLY A 70 7.49 -0.96 -16.37
N GLU A 71 7.31 -0.32 -17.51
CA GLU A 71 8.39 -0.01 -18.45
C GLU A 71 9.04 1.34 -18.13
N GLU A 72 8.45 2.09 -17.21
CA GLU A 72 8.94 3.38 -16.75
C GLU A 72 10.21 3.22 -15.90
N ALA A 73 10.93 4.32 -15.70
CA ALA A 73 12.12 4.33 -14.87
C ALA A 73 11.82 3.88 -13.43
N ALA A 74 12.76 3.19 -12.80
CA ALA A 74 12.68 2.82 -11.39
C ALA A 74 12.42 4.05 -10.52
N GLY A 75 11.60 3.90 -9.49
CA GLY A 75 11.15 4.99 -8.63
C GLY A 75 9.94 5.77 -9.16
N THR A 76 9.43 5.44 -10.35
CA THR A 76 8.21 6.07 -10.88
C THR A 76 7.00 5.67 -10.04
N LEU A 77 6.25 6.68 -9.56
CA LEU A 77 5.01 6.48 -8.82
C LEU A 77 3.84 6.23 -9.77
N ARG A 78 2.99 5.27 -9.44
CA ARG A 78 1.75 4.96 -10.15
C ARG A 78 0.59 4.91 -9.18
N LEU A 79 -0.53 5.52 -9.56
CA LEU A 79 -1.79 5.50 -8.82
C LEU A 79 -2.83 4.77 -9.66
N LEU A 80 -3.35 3.65 -9.15
CA LEU A 80 -4.37 2.86 -9.80
C LEU A 80 -5.61 2.79 -8.89
N ARG A 81 -6.78 3.11 -9.43
CA ARG A 81 -8.04 3.13 -8.68
C ARG A 81 -9.00 2.07 -9.17
N ASP A 82 -9.73 1.47 -8.24
CA ASP A 82 -10.93 0.63 -8.49
C ASP A 82 -10.79 -0.29 -9.73
N GLY A 83 -11.54 -0.02 -10.79
CA GLY A 83 -11.56 -0.82 -12.00
C GLY A 83 -10.20 -0.95 -12.73
N GLU A 84 -9.28 -0.01 -12.56
CA GLU A 84 -7.93 -0.09 -13.13
C GLU A 84 -7.10 -1.22 -12.50
N ILE A 85 -7.35 -1.52 -11.22
CA ILE A 85 -6.68 -2.61 -10.49
C ILE A 85 -7.19 -3.97 -11.01
N VAL A 86 -8.49 -4.08 -11.27
CA VAL A 86 -9.13 -5.32 -11.75
C VAL A 86 -8.91 -5.53 -13.26
N ALA A 87 -8.79 -4.45 -14.03
CA ALA A 87 -8.48 -4.53 -15.45
C ALA A 87 -7.18 -5.30 -15.65
N LYS A 88 -7.19 -6.34 -16.51
CA LYS A 88 -6.00 -7.15 -16.79
C LYS A 88 -4.87 -6.29 -17.35
N PRO A 89 -3.82 -5.94 -16.59
CA PRO A 89 -2.63 -5.39 -17.20
C PRO A 89 -1.98 -6.46 -18.08
N PRO A 90 -1.19 -6.08 -19.07
CA PRO A 90 -0.33 -7.02 -19.77
C PRO A 90 0.50 -7.82 -18.75
N PRO A 91 0.80 -9.11 -19.00
CA PRO A 91 1.55 -9.97 -18.06
C PRO A 91 2.87 -9.38 -17.55
N SER A 92 3.46 -8.46 -18.33
CA SER A 92 4.70 -7.76 -18.00
C SER A 92 4.58 -6.68 -16.93
N ARG A 93 3.35 -6.32 -16.49
CA ARG A 93 3.08 -5.22 -15.56
C ARG A 93 2.54 -5.64 -14.20
N MET A 94 2.47 -6.94 -13.93
CA MET A 94 1.96 -7.46 -12.66
C MET A 94 3.08 -7.52 -11.61
N SER A 95 2.82 -7.01 -10.40
CA SER A 95 3.65 -7.33 -9.24
C SER A 95 3.43 -8.80 -8.84
N PRO A 96 4.35 -9.41 -8.08
CA PRO A 96 4.15 -10.77 -7.56
C PRO A 96 2.91 -10.92 -6.66
N HIS A 97 2.43 -9.80 -6.05
CA HIS A 97 1.32 -9.78 -5.09
C HIS A 97 -0.03 -9.42 -5.74
N GLU A 98 0.00 -8.86 -6.93
CA GLU A 98 -1.19 -8.37 -7.65
C GLU A 98 -2.25 -9.47 -7.91
N PRO A 99 -1.88 -10.72 -8.24
CA PRO A 99 -2.86 -11.79 -8.36
C PRO A 99 -3.68 -12.01 -7.09
N GLY A 100 -3.04 -12.01 -5.92
CA GLY A 100 -3.73 -12.18 -4.63
C GLY A 100 -4.70 -11.05 -4.30
N LEU A 101 -4.33 -9.80 -4.57
CA LEU A 101 -5.20 -8.64 -4.39
C LEU A 101 -6.43 -8.72 -5.32
N ARG A 102 -6.23 -9.07 -6.58
CA ARG A 102 -7.33 -9.18 -7.56
C ARG A 102 -8.30 -10.30 -7.22
N GLU A 103 -7.78 -11.46 -6.85
CA GLU A 103 -8.58 -12.60 -6.43
C GLU A 103 -9.38 -12.28 -5.16
N ALA A 104 -8.79 -11.58 -4.21
CA ALA A 104 -9.47 -11.14 -3.00
C ALA A 104 -10.57 -10.10 -3.30
N LEU A 105 -10.34 -9.16 -4.22
CA LEU A 105 -11.37 -8.21 -4.67
C LEU A 105 -12.54 -8.94 -5.34
N MET A 106 -12.28 -9.91 -6.18
CA MET A 106 -13.33 -10.74 -6.77
C MET A 106 -14.11 -11.53 -5.70
N ALA A 107 -13.42 -12.05 -4.68
CA ALA A 107 -14.07 -12.77 -3.58
C ALA A 107 -14.99 -11.85 -2.76
N THR A 108 -14.58 -10.62 -2.48
CA THR A 108 -15.42 -9.63 -1.77
C THR A 108 -16.63 -9.22 -2.61
N GLU A 109 -16.50 -9.16 -3.93
CA GLU A 109 -17.62 -8.90 -4.85
C GLU A 109 -18.69 -9.98 -4.76
N PHE A 110 -18.29 -11.26 -4.72
CA PHE A 110 -19.23 -12.37 -4.55
C PHE A 110 -19.94 -12.39 -3.19
N SER A 111 -19.31 -11.86 -2.15
CA SER A 111 -19.87 -11.81 -0.79
C SER A 111 -20.58 -10.50 -0.46
N ASP A 112 -20.72 -9.58 -1.43
CA ASP A 112 -21.32 -8.26 -1.25
C ASP A 112 -20.66 -7.44 -0.11
N SER A 113 -19.35 -7.63 0.08
CA SER A 113 -18.54 -6.99 1.11
C SER A 113 -17.38 -6.16 0.56
N ASN A 114 -17.51 -5.66 -0.67
CA ASN A 114 -16.48 -4.87 -1.33
C ASN A 114 -16.09 -3.62 -0.51
N PRO A 115 -14.81 -3.20 -0.56
CA PRO A 115 -14.45 -1.84 -0.20
C PRO A 115 -15.23 -0.85 -1.06
N GLU A 116 -15.62 0.30 -0.48
CA GLU A 116 -16.32 1.33 -1.25
C GLU A 116 -15.40 1.99 -2.28
N GLU A 117 -14.12 2.14 -1.93
CA GLU A 117 -13.05 2.64 -2.80
C GLU A 117 -11.76 1.88 -2.54
N ILE A 118 -10.92 1.73 -3.57
CA ILE A 118 -9.58 1.18 -3.44
C ILE A 118 -8.58 1.98 -4.28
N LEU A 119 -7.40 2.25 -3.72
CA LEU A 119 -6.27 2.92 -4.37
C LEU A 119 -5.02 2.06 -4.19
N LEU A 120 -4.38 1.67 -5.27
CA LEU A 120 -3.03 1.12 -5.27
C LEU A 120 -2.03 2.25 -5.56
N ILE A 121 -1.16 2.53 -4.59
CA ILE A 121 -0.01 3.42 -4.73
C ILE A 121 1.20 2.54 -4.97
N GLY A 122 1.61 2.44 -6.22
CA GLY A 122 2.69 1.59 -6.66
C GLY A 122 3.95 2.35 -7.04
N VAL A 123 5.12 1.75 -6.86
CA VAL A 123 6.39 2.30 -7.33
C VAL A 123 7.07 1.26 -8.22
N VAL A 124 7.59 1.69 -9.35
CA VAL A 124 8.35 0.82 -10.26
C VAL A 124 9.69 0.46 -9.60
N PRO A 125 9.99 -0.83 -9.35
CA PRO A 125 11.22 -1.24 -8.70
C PRO A 125 12.41 -1.19 -9.66
N GLU A 126 13.62 -1.00 -9.10
CA GLU A 126 14.89 -1.21 -9.80
C GLU A 126 15.31 -2.67 -9.70
N SER A 127 15.16 -3.28 -8.51
CA SER A 127 15.54 -4.65 -8.22
C SER A 127 14.60 -5.28 -7.20
N THR A 128 14.22 -6.53 -7.44
CA THR A 128 13.52 -7.38 -6.48
C THR A 128 14.36 -8.61 -6.12
N GLY A 129 15.67 -8.53 -6.31
CA GLY A 129 16.61 -9.54 -5.88
C GLY A 129 16.75 -9.62 -4.37
N GLN A 130 17.50 -10.60 -3.88
CA GLN A 130 17.73 -10.79 -2.45
C GLN A 130 18.45 -9.57 -1.84
N GLY A 131 17.94 -9.07 -0.73
CA GLY A 131 18.49 -7.93 0.00
C GLY A 131 17.46 -7.28 0.91
N THR A 132 17.93 -6.53 1.91
CA THR A 132 17.07 -5.93 2.94
C THR A 132 16.88 -4.41 2.79
N LYS A 133 17.55 -3.79 1.81
CA LYS A 133 17.50 -2.34 1.62
C LYS A 133 16.87 -1.98 0.28
N LEU A 134 16.05 -0.94 0.31
CA LEU A 134 15.54 -0.33 -0.92
C LEU A 134 16.71 0.26 -1.73
N THR A 135 16.62 0.16 -3.06
CA THR A 135 17.50 0.90 -3.96
C THR A 135 17.31 2.40 -3.78
N GLU A 136 18.30 3.20 -4.19
CA GLU A 136 18.21 4.65 -4.07
C GLU A 136 17.03 5.22 -4.89
N ALA A 137 16.74 4.66 -6.05
CA ALA A 137 15.63 5.07 -6.89
C ALA A 137 14.28 4.93 -6.16
N VAL A 138 14.03 3.80 -5.53
CA VAL A 138 12.77 3.52 -4.81
C VAL A 138 12.75 4.25 -3.46
N ARG A 139 13.87 4.31 -2.75
CA ARG A 139 13.98 5.08 -1.50
C ARG A 139 13.62 6.55 -1.71
N SER A 140 14.13 7.16 -2.78
CA SER A 140 13.85 8.56 -3.16
C SER A 140 12.38 8.80 -3.52
N ALA A 141 11.62 7.76 -3.88
CA ALA A 141 10.19 7.85 -4.17
C ALA A 141 9.30 7.81 -2.90
N VAL A 142 9.83 7.34 -1.76
CA VAL A 142 9.05 7.19 -0.51
C VAL A 142 8.35 8.48 -0.06
N PRO A 143 8.97 9.68 -0.11
CA PRO A 143 8.27 10.93 0.21
C PRO A 143 7.03 11.17 -0.68
N SER A 144 7.09 10.79 -1.95
CA SER A 144 5.95 10.90 -2.88
C SER A 144 4.85 9.89 -2.56
N VAL A 145 5.20 8.68 -2.12
CA VAL A 145 4.24 7.70 -1.62
C VAL A 145 3.52 8.24 -0.39
N VAL A 146 4.25 8.78 0.58
CA VAL A 146 3.68 9.41 1.79
C VAL A 146 2.76 10.57 1.41
N ALA A 147 3.18 11.44 0.49
CA ALA A 147 2.36 12.57 0.02
C ALA A 147 1.06 12.10 -0.64
N ALA A 148 1.10 11.02 -1.43
CA ALA A 148 -0.09 10.45 -2.06
C ALA A 148 -1.08 9.89 -1.02
N VAL A 149 -0.59 9.21 0.02
CA VAL A 149 -1.42 8.75 1.15
C VAL A 149 -2.06 9.93 1.85
N MET A 150 -1.30 10.98 2.16
CA MET A 150 -1.82 12.17 2.86
C MET A 150 -2.88 12.88 2.02
N ALA A 151 -2.67 13.05 0.72
CA ALA A 151 -3.64 13.66 -0.18
C ALA A 151 -4.97 12.87 -0.21
N GLU A 152 -4.89 11.55 -0.18
CA GLU A 152 -6.07 10.71 -0.15
C GLU A 152 -6.83 10.80 1.19
N LEU A 153 -6.12 10.79 2.30
CA LEU A 153 -6.72 10.96 3.63
C LEU A 153 -7.34 12.37 3.79
N GLU A 154 -6.72 13.41 3.23
CA GLU A 154 -7.26 14.76 3.19
C GLU A 154 -8.59 14.80 2.40
N ARG A 155 -8.61 14.16 1.22
CA ARG A 155 -9.85 14.02 0.40
C ARG A 155 -10.98 13.36 1.20
N LEU A 156 -10.64 12.37 2.04
CA LEU A 156 -11.59 11.63 2.86
C LEU A 156 -11.97 12.35 4.18
N GLY A 157 -11.32 13.48 4.48
CA GLY A 157 -11.55 14.23 5.72
C GLY A 157 -10.92 13.58 6.96
N CYS A 158 -9.91 12.72 6.79
CA CYS A 158 -9.25 11.94 7.86
C CYS A 158 -7.77 12.31 7.99
N VAL A 159 -7.47 13.60 8.20
CA VAL A 159 -6.09 14.12 8.23
C VAL A 159 -5.36 13.66 9.48
N PRO A 160 -4.22 12.94 9.34
CA PRO A 160 -3.39 12.55 10.48
C PRO A 160 -2.65 13.76 11.08
N VAL A 161 -2.27 13.64 12.34
CA VAL A 161 -1.46 14.64 13.03
C VAL A 161 0.02 14.30 12.84
N ARG A 162 0.81 15.26 12.37
CA ARG A 162 2.25 15.06 12.23
C ARG A 162 2.92 15.02 13.61
N ARG A 163 3.76 14.03 13.84
CA ARG A 163 4.58 13.94 15.06
C ARG A 163 5.71 14.96 15.01
N ASP A 164 5.96 15.64 16.12
CA ASP A 164 7.07 16.55 16.28
C ASP A 164 7.72 16.35 17.67
N PRO A 165 8.95 15.76 17.75
CA PRO A 165 9.71 15.17 16.64
C PRO A 165 9.08 13.85 16.11
N PRO A 166 9.45 13.42 14.91
CA PRO A 166 9.08 12.08 14.42
C PRO A 166 9.62 10.99 15.35
N ALA A 167 8.91 9.86 15.43
CA ALA A 167 9.41 8.70 16.15
C ALA A 167 10.60 8.06 15.41
N GLU A 168 11.37 7.24 16.13
CA GLU A 168 12.44 6.45 15.53
C GLU A 168 11.87 5.46 14.50
N LEU A 169 12.56 5.30 13.36
CA LEU A 169 12.16 4.41 12.30
C LEU A 169 12.55 2.97 12.67
N ASP A 170 11.55 2.14 12.98
CA ASP A 170 11.74 0.74 13.36
C ASP A 170 11.80 -0.17 12.12
N LEU A 171 13.02 -0.34 11.59
CA LEU A 171 13.31 -1.26 10.48
C LEU A 171 13.96 -2.54 11.03
N TRP A 172 13.17 -3.39 11.66
CA TRP A 172 13.63 -4.62 12.33
C TRP A 172 14.37 -5.61 11.41
N TRP A 173 14.30 -5.42 10.08
CA TRP A 173 14.94 -6.27 9.06
C TRP A 173 16.26 -5.73 8.51
N GLU A 174 16.70 -4.52 8.88
CA GLU A 174 17.97 -3.91 8.46
C GLU A 174 19.11 -4.15 9.45
#